data_768b6562b6fe775ee48b83c15ff5fd9f
#
_entry.id   768b6562b6fe775ee48b83c15ff5fd9f
#
_cell.length_a   1.000
_cell.length_b   1.000
_cell.length_c   1.000
_cell.angle_alpha   90.00
_cell.angle_beta   90.00
_cell.angle_gamma   90.00
#
_symmetry.space_group_name_H-M   'P 1'
#
loop_
_entity.id
_entity.type
_entity.pdbx_description
1 polymer ?
#
loop_
_entity_poly.entity_id
_entity_poly.type
_entity_poly.pdbx_seq_one_letter_code
_entity_poly.pdbx_strand_id
1 'polypeptide(L)'
;MDDKSRKQQPHTQQQQNVWRYWRGLGAWNVYFLLKFALLWFGYLNFHPLLNLVFLAFLLFPIPNVTLHRWRHIIAIPLGIGLFYHDTWLPGLNSILSQGSQVAGFSAAYLLELFNRFINWQMVGAAAVIIVAYLFFAQWIRITVFTVAALAWLNIVNLAGPAVSLMPAVSTAASSTAASPAGGDAALPEATLPPTNANLTAYLNQFYTREKARTTAFPAALPQDAQPFDLLIINICSLSWSDLDVVQLENHPLWKKFDILFREFNSATAYSGPASIRLLRASCGQQSHTDLYQPVNQQCYLFSNLVKLGFEEQLMLDHSGVFGNYLREVREEGDIQIPMLSQEGISHQITSFDGQPIYNDLELLNRWLGERDKATTTRNATFFNLIPLHDGNRFVGTNQSADYAPRAKTLFDQLDAFFDELQKSGRKVMVIVVPEHGAALAGDKMQMSGLRDIPSPSITHIPVGVKLFGLQAPHQGDALEITSPSSYLAISELVARMVDGKVFTAPSVDWQTLTSALPQTEAISENENAIVMQYQGKPYIRLNGGDWVPYPQ
;
A
#
# COMPACT_ATOMS: atom_id res chain seq x y z
N MET A 1 27.92 84.06 51.86
CA MET A 1 28.77 83.06 52.44
C MET A 1 27.96 81.82 52.70
N ASP A 2 27.68 81.02 51.72
CA ASP A 2 27.18 79.67 51.92
C ASP A 2 27.37 78.88 50.66
N ASP A 3 28.32 78.00 50.75
CA ASP A 3 28.72 77.10 49.70
C ASP A 3 27.75 75.91 49.71
N LYS A 4 26.94 75.78 48.65
CA LYS A 4 26.09 74.63 48.47
C LYS A 4 26.77 73.62 47.49
N SER A 5 27.53 72.73 48.11
CA SER A 5 28.04 71.53 47.39
C SER A 5 26.92 70.62 46.94
N ARG A 6 26.61 70.60 45.68
CA ARG A 6 25.71 69.63 45.01
C ARG A 6 26.43 68.31 44.93
N LYS A 7 26.07 67.34 45.77
CA LYS A 7 26.45 65.91 45.58
C LYS A 7 25.80 65.37 44.34
N GLN A 8 26.58 65.11 43.30
CA GLN A 8 26.16 64.26 42.22
C GLN A 8 26.03 62.84 42.74
N GLN A 9 24.79 62.27 42.64
CA GLN A 9 24.53 60.86 42.83
C GLN A 9 25.05 60.10 41.62
N PRO A 10 25.76 58.96 41.78
CA PRO A 10 26.18 58.14 40.64
C PRO A 10 24.93 57.44 40.05
N HIS A 11 24.72 57.65 38.76
CA HIS A 11 23.79 56.86 37.98
C HIS A 11 24.26 55.41 38.00
N THR A 12 23.75 54.61 38.89
CA THR A 12 23.82 53.13 38.81
C THR A 12 23.07 52.72 37.56
N GLN A 13 23.81 52.39 36.51
CA GLN A 13 23.29 51.66 35.36
C GLN A 13 22.64 50.37 35.92
N GLN A 14 21.29 50.35 36.00
CA GLN A 14 20.55 49.12 36.19
C GLN A 14 20.85 48.22 34.99
N GLN A 15 21.77 47.27 35.15
CA GLN A 15 21.85 46.12 34.27
C GLN A 15 20.45 45.51 34.18
N GLN A 16 19.77 45.76 33.07
CA GLN A 16 18.46 45.19 32.83
C GLN A 16 18.65 43.67 32.78
N ASN A 17 18.22 43.00 33.81
CA ASN A 17 18.40 41.57 34.00
C ASN A 17 17.54 40.87 32.93
N VAL A 18 18.14 40.44 31.81
CA VAL A 18 17.50 39.83 30.64
C VAL A 18 16.60 38.65 31.03
N TRP A 19 16.92 37.99 32.14
CA TRP A 19 16.16 36.90 32.72
C TRP A 19 14.74 37.26 33.17
N ARG A 20 14.45 38.54 33.41
CA ARG A 20 13.11 39.04 33.79
C ARG A 20 12.09 38.89 32.64
N TYR A 21 12.54 38.76 31.42
CA TYR A 21 11.71 38.61 30.24
C TYR A 21 11.45 37.15 29.82
N TRP A 22 12.04 36.20 30.56
CA TRP A 22 11.89 34.79 30.28
C TRP A 22 10.60 34.25 30.91
N ARG A 23 9.54 34.17 30.09
CA ARG A 23 8.19 33.78 30.52
C ARG A 23 7.90 32.29 30.40
N GLY A 24 8.89 31.46 29.98
CA GLY A 24 8.68 30.04 29.64
C GLY A 24 7.86 29.85 28.38
N LEU A 25 7.44 28.61 28.10
CA LEU A 25 6.69 28.22 26.91
C LEU A 25 5.18 28.53 26.99
N GLY A 26 4.62 28.69 28.22
CA GLY A 26 3.17 28.86 28.38
C GLY A 26 2.38 27.71 27.71
N ALA A 27 1.37 28.05 26.94
CA ALA A 27 0.53 27.07 26.23
C ALA A 27 1.30 26.18 25.21
N TRP A 28 2.49 26.62 24.75
CA TRP A 28 3.33 25.80 23.87
C TRP A 28 3.87 24.53 24.54
N ASN A 29 3.85 24.44 25.89
CA ASN A 29 4.13 23.17 26.54
C ASN A 29 3.14 22.08 26.14
N VAL A 30 1.85 22.39 25.95
CA VAL A 30 0.85 21.44 25.49
C VAL A 30 1.21 20.90 24.10
N TYR A 31 1.65 21.77 23.18
CA TYR A 31 2.12 21.37 21.86
C TYR A 31 3.23 20.32 21.93
N PHE A 32 4.27 20.56 22.73
CA PHE A 32 5.36 19.59 22.88
C PHE A 32 4.94 18.33 23.64
N LEU A 33 4.09 18.44 24.68
CA LEU A 33 3.58 17.27 25.41
C LEU A 33 2.75 16.35 24.49
N LEU A 34 1.89 16.93 23.64
CA LEU A 34 1.15 16.15 22.63
C LEU A 34 2.10 15.47 21.64
N LYS A 35 3.12 16.17 21.16
CA LYS A 35 4.14 15.57 20.27
C LYS A 35 4.92 14.45 20.97
N PHE A 36 5.28 14.60 22.24
CA PHE A 36 5.97 13.54 23.00
C PHE A 36 5.07 12.34 23.24
N ALA A 37 3.78 12.53 23.49
CA ALA A 37 2.83 11.43 23.58
C ALA A 37 2.71 10.69 22.25
N LEU A 38 2.54 11.40 21.15
CA LEU A 38 2.48 10.79 19.81
C LEU A 38 3.79 10.07 19.44
N LEU A 39 4.96 10.65 19.80
CA LEU A 39 6.25 10.00 19.62
C LEU A 39 6.35 8.70 20.44
N TRP A 40 5.90 8.73 21.70
CA TRP A 40 5.92 7.55 22.56
C TRP A 40 5.12 6.37 21.99
N PHE A 41 3.99 6.67 21.36
CA PHE A 41 3.14 5.68 20.72
C PHE A 41 3.57 5.35 19.26
N GLY A 42 4.63 5.96 18.72
CA GLY A 42 5.14 5.69 17.38
C GLY A 42 4.38 6.37 16.25
N TYR A 43 3.53 7.37 16.54
CA TYR A 43 2.73 8.09 15.53
C TYR A 43 3.46 9.27 14.88
N LEU A 44 4.72 9.54 15.23
CA LEU A 44 5.49 10.65 14.66
C LEU A 44 6.88 10.22 14.19
N ASN A 45 7.29 10.72 13.04
CA ASN A 45 8.67 10.79 12.59
C ASN A 45 9.30 12.07 13.16
N PHE A 46 9.68 12.03 14.43
CA PHE A 46 10.09 13.22 15.17
C PHE A 46 11.51 13.68 14.78
N HIS A 47 11.65 14.95 14.43
CA HIS A 47 12.93 15.58 14.09
C HIS A 47 13.47 16.41 15.27
N PRO A 48 14.33 15.84 16.14
CA PRO A 48 14.73 16.48 17.40
C PRO A 48 15.38 17.85 17.21
N LEU A 49 16.24 18.01 16.21
CA LEU A 49 16.96 19.26 15.96
C LEU A 49 16.02 20.40 15.54
N LEU A 50 15.09 20.15 14.62
CA LEU A 50 14.13 21.16 14.18
C LEU A 50 13.20 21.58 15.32
N ASN A 51 12.78 20.63 16.15
CA ASN A 51 11.99 20.92 17.35
C ASN A 51 12.78 21.70 18.38
N LEU A 52 14.08 21.44 18.55
CA LEU A 52 14.95 22.22 19.42
C LEU A 52 15.14 23.66 18.92
N VAL A 53 15.31 23.87 17.63
CA VAL A 53 15.38 25.20 17.00
C VAL A 53 14.07 25.97 17.22
N PHE A 54 12.93 25.30 17.03
CA PHE A 54 11.61 25.91 17.30
C PHE A 54 11.42 26.25 18.76
N LEU A 55 11.85 25.37 19.67
CA LEU A 55 11.87 25.64 21.11
C LEU A 55 12.71 26.87 21.44
N ALA A 56 13.94 26.97 20.90
CA ALA A 56 14.84 28.11 21.11
C ALA A 56 14.21 29.41 20.60
N PHE A 57 13.56 29.39 19.43
CA PHE A 57 12.81 30.52 18.90
C PHE A 57 11.70 30.99 19.86
N LEU A 58 10.94 30.06 20.46
CA LEU A 58 9.88 30.36 21.41
C LEU A 58 10.41 30.90 22.74
N LEU A 59 11.57 30.44 23.21
CA LEU A 59 12.17 30.83 24.49
C LEU A 59 13.03 32.07 24.38
N PHE A 60 13.37 32.56 23.21
CA PHE A 60 14.24 33.73 23.02
C PHE A 60 13.67 34.95 23.79
N PRO A 61 14.43 35.60 24.65
CA PRO A 61 13.95 36.70 25.49
C PRO A 61 13.74 37.97 24.65
N ILE A 62 12.49 38.41 24.48
CA ILE A 62 12.13 39.62 23.76
C ILE A 62 11.53 40.61 24.73
N PRO A 63 12.21 41.77 25.00
CA PRO A 63 11.74 42.80 25.91
C PRO A 63 10.48 43.52 25.45
N ASN A 64 10.33 43.71 24.11
CA ASN A 64 9.21 44.43 23.52
C ASN A 64 7.95 43.56 23.46
N VAL A 65 6.86 44.00 24.10
CA VAL A 65 5.59 43.29 24.18
C VAL A 65 4.95 43.07 22.80
N THR A 66 5.09 44.02 21.89
CA THR A 66 4.54 43.93 20.54
C THR A 66 5.28 42.88 19.75
N LEU A 67 6.62 42.87 19.77
CA LEU A 67 7.44 41.84 19.12
C LEU A 67 7.21 40.45 19.71
N HIS A 68 6.97 40.39 21.03
CA HIS A 68 6.61 39.15 21.71
C HIS A 68 5.28 38.57 21.18
N ARG A 69 4.25 39.40 20.98
CA ARG A 69 2.97 38.98 20.37
C ARG A 69 3.16 38.53 18.92
N TRP A 70 3.89 39.28 18.11
CA TRP A 70 4.20 38.91 16.72
C TRP A 70 4.92 37.58 16.63
N ARG A 71 5.87 37.30 17.52
CA ARG A 71 6.54 36.01 17.59
C ARG A 71 5.53 34.86 17.75
N HIS A 72 4.55 34.98 18.66
CA HIS A 72 3.53 33.95 18.86
C HIS A 72 2.62 33.78 17.65
N ILE A 73 2.28 34.86 16.96
CA ILE A 73 1.50 34.82 15.72
C ILE A 73 2.27 34.05 14.63
N ILE A 74 3.57 34.34 14.48
CA ILE A 74 4.44 33.63 13.52
C ILE A 74 4.68 32.18 13.95
N ALA A 75 4.78 31.93 15.26
CA ALA A 75 4.99 30.60 15.79
C ALA A 75 3.83 29.63 15.47
N ILE A 76 2.59 30.12 15.32
CA ILE A 76 1.43 29.26 15.02
C ILE A 76 1.62 28.55 13.66
N PRO A 77 1.79 29.24 12.51
CA PRO A 77 1.99 28.55 11.24
C PRO A 77 3.29 27.74 11.20
N LEU A 78 4.36 28.21 11.83
CA LEU A 78 5.60 27.43 11.94
C LEU A 78 5.42 26.16 12.76
N GLY A 79 4.67 26.23 13.88
CA GLY A 79 4.37 25.07 14.70
C GLY A 79 3.47 24.06 13.98
N ILE A 80 2.47 24.52 13.23
CA ILE A 80 1.63 23.66 12.40
C ILE A 80 2.47 23.01 11.30
N GLY A 81 3.31 23.77 10.60
CA GLY A 81 4.21 23.24 9.57
C GLY A 81 5.20 22.21 10.11
N LEU A 82 5.80 22.48 11.29
CA LEU A 82 6.71 21.54 11.94
C LEU A 82 5.96 20.30 12.48
N PHE A 83 4.72 20.45 12.93
CA PHE A 83 3.90 19.31 13.33
C PHE A 83 3.60 18.42 12.11
N TYR A 84 3.15 19.01 11.01
CA TYR A 84 2.91 18.31 9.75
C TYR A 84 4.17 17.59 9.22
N HIS A 85 5.31 18.25 9.26
CA HIS A 85 6.61 17.68 8.85
C HIS A 85 7.02 16.47 9.72
N ASP A 86 6.63 16.47 11.00
CA ASP A 86 6.92 15.36 11.91
C ASP A 86 5.85 14.25 11.85
N THR A 87 4.77 14.42 11.09
CA THR A 87 3.78 13.35 10.87
C THR A 87 4.19 12.42 9.72
N TRP A 88 3.57 11.25 9.64
CA TRP A 88 3.68 10.35 8.50
C TRP A 88 2.70 10.70 7.36
N LEU A 89 2.05 11.85 7.42
CA LEU A 89 1.12 12.29 6.40
C LEU A 89 1.82 12.48 5.05
N PRO A 90 1.12 12.23 3.92
CA PRO A 90 1.66 12.40 2.58
C PRO A 90 2.22 13.80 2.36
N GLY A 91 3.23 13.92 1.52
CA GLY A 91 3.76 15.22 1.13
C GLY A 91 2.70 16.12 0.48
N LEU A 92 2.84 17.44 0.60
CA LEU A 92 1.90 18.39 -0.03
C LEU A 92 1.70 18.13 -1.53
N ASN A 93 2.72 17.66 -2.23
CA ASN A 93 2.62 17.31 -3.65
C ASN A 93 1.67 16.13 -3.89
N SER A 94 1.67 15.12 -3.01
CA SER A 94 0.72 14.00 -3.08
C SER A 94 -0.71 14.46 -2.87
N ILE A 95 -0.95 15.37 -1.92
CA ILE A 95 -2.28 15.95 -1.69
C ILE A 95 -2.73 16.79 -2.89
N LEU A 96 -1.82 17.54 -3.49
CA LEU A 96 -2.14 18.38 -4.66
C LEU A 96 -2.38 17.56 -5.92
N SER A 97 -1.62 16.50 -6.16
CA SER A 97 -1.82 15.59 -7.31
C SER A 97 -3.15 14.85 -7.23
N GLN A 98 -3.60 14.50 -6.03
CA GLN A 98 -4.89 13.85 -5.78
C GLN A 98 -6.06 14.84 -5.70
N GLY A 99 -5.81 16.14 -5.61
CA GLY A 99 -6.84 17.16 -5.45
C GLY A 99 -7.87 17.20 -6.58
N SER A 100 -7.49 16.88 -7.81
CA SER A 100 -8.39 16.76 -8.95
C SER A 100 -9.35 15.57 -8.84
N GLN A 101 -8.90 14.47 -8.22
CA GLN A 101 -9.73 13.28 -7.97
C GLN A 101 -10.73 13.56 -6.84
N VAL A 102 -10.28 14.22 -5.77
CA VAL A 102 -11.13 14.62 -4.63
C VAL A 102 -12.24 15.57 -5.06
N ALA A 103 -12.01 16.44 -6.04
CA ALA A 103 -13.03 17.33 -6.59
C ALA A 103 -14.21 16.60 -7.26
N GLY A 104 -14.03 15.33 -7.66
CA GLY A 104 -15.08 14.46 -8.19
C GLY A 104 -15.96 13.80 -7.13
N PHE A 105 -15.61 13.90 -5.84
CA PHE A 105 -16.37 13.25 -4.77
C PHE A 105 -17.64 14.01 -4.40
N SER A 106 -18.70 13.29 -4.03
CA SER A 106 -19.90 13.92 -3.51
C SER A 106 -19.65 14.59 -2.16
N ALA A 107 -20.37 15.70 -1.86
CA ALA A 107 -20.22 16.37 -0.57
C ALA A 107 -20.53 15.46 0.63
N ALA A 108 -21.44 14.50 0.48
CA ALA A 108 -21.76 13.51 1.51
C ALA A 108 -20.57 12.58 1.78
N TYR A 109 -19.89 12.14 0.73
CA TYR A 109 -18.70 11.28 0.86
C TYR A 109 -17.52 12.05 1.45
N LEU A 110 -17.33 13.31 1.07
CA LEU A 110 -16.30 14.18 1.66
C LEU A 110 -16.52 14.37 3.17
N LEU A 111 -17.78 14.56 3.59
CA LEU A 111 -18.12 14.70 5.02
C LEU A 111 -17.89 13.38 5.78
N GLU A 112 -18.24 12.25 5.19
CA GLU A 112 -17.98 10.94 5.75
C GLU A 112 -16.47 10.70 5.89
N LEU A 113 -15.70 10.98 4.84
CA LEU A 113 -14.25 10.88 4.83
C LEU A 113 -13.63 11.77 5.91
N PHE A 114 -14.08 13.03 6.02
CA PHE A 114 -13.62 13.95 7.08
C PHE A 114 -13.89 13.40 8.48
N ASN A 115 -15.09 12.86 8.75
CA ASN A 115 -15.42 12.25 10.04
C ASN A 115 -14.58 11.00 10.33
N ARG A 116 -14.21 10.22 9.32
CA ARG A 116 -13.33 9.06 9.45
C ARG A 116 -11.91 9.45 9.85
N PHE A 117 -11.41 10.61 9.41
CA PHE A 117 -10.10 11.14 9.78
C PHE A 117 -10.02 11.61 11.24
N ILE A 118 -11.15 11.82 11.93
CA ILE A 118 -11.15 12.22 13.34
C ILE A 118 -11.05 10.98 14.23
N ASN A 119 -9.88 10.73 14.77
CA ASN A 119 -9.72 9.71 15.79
C ASN A 119 -10.19 10.27 17.16
N TRP A 120 -11.42 9.95 17.54
CA TRP A 120 -12.05 10.44 18.78
C TRP A 120 -11.31 10.00 20.05
N GLN A 121 -10.61 8.86 20.02
CA GLN A 121 -9.77 8.41 21.13
C GLN A 121 -8.55 9.33 21.30
N MET A 122 -7.90 9.73 20.20
CA MET A 122 -6.81 10.71 20.25
C MET A 122 -7.29 12.09 20.67
N VAL A 123 -8.48 12.51 20.25
CA VAL A 123 -9.11 13.77 20.72
C VAL A 123 -9.33 13.71 22.23
N GLY A 124 -9.86 12.60 22.74
CA GLY A 124 -10.04 12.36 24.18
C GLY A 124 -8.72 12.37 24.94
N ALA A 125 -7.69 11.67 24.44
CA ALA A 125 -6.36 11.67 25.04
C ALA A 125 -5.73 13.07 25.05
N ALA A 126 -5.87 13.84 23.99
CA ALA A 126 -5.42 15.23 23.93
C ALA A 126 -6.13 16.10 24.97
N ALA A 127 -7.44 15.94 25.14
CA ALA A 127 -8.21 16.65 26.17
C ALA A 127 -7.70 16.31 27.59
N VAL A 128 -7.42 15.03 27.87
CA VAL A 128 -6.84 14.60 29.16
C VAL A 128 -5.47 15.22 29.38
N ILE A 129 -4.59 15.25 28.37
CA ILE A 129 -3.27 15.88 28.46
C ILE A 129 -3.40 17.39 28.74
N ILE A 130 -4.34 18.08 28.10
CA ILE A 130 -4.60 19.51 28.34
C ILE A 130 -5.05 19.75 29.80
N VAL A 131 -6.00 18.96 30.28
CA VAL A 131 -6.50 19.07 31.66
C VAL A 131 -5.38 18.78 32.67
N ALA A 132 -4.62 17.71 32.43
CA ALA A 132 -3.47 17.36 33.26
C ALA A 132 -2.41 18.50 33.27
N TYR A 133 -2.12 19.07 32.11
CA TYR A 133 -1.22 20.23 32.00
C TYR A 133 -1.73 21.42 32.82
N LEU A 134 -2.99 21.79 32.70
CA LEU A 134 -3.57 22.93 33.43
C LEU A 134 -3.51 22.72 34.96
N PHE A 135 -3.66 21.47 35.41
CA PHE A 135 -3.55 21.12 36.83
C PHE A 135 -2.09 21.19 37.32
N PHE A 136 -1.16 20.50 36.64
CA PHE A 136 0.22 20.39 37.08
C PHE A 136 1.03 21.67 36.86
N ALA A 137 0.67 22.49 35.82
CA ALA A 137 1.35 23.76 35.53
C ALA A 137 1.26 24.78 36.69
N GLN A 138 0.34 24.61 37.64
CA GLN A 138 0.21 25.45 38.81
C GLN A 138 1.33 25.20 39.84
N TRP A 139 1.88 23.98 39.87
CA TRP A 139 2.84 23.56 40.91
C TRP A 139 4.22 23.26 40.33
N ILE A 140 4.29 22.87 39.04
CA ILE A 140 5.52 22.40 38.41
C ILE A 140 5.85 23.27 37.18
N ARG A 141 7.11 23.63 37.01
CA ARG A 141 7.60 24.35 35.83
C ARG A 141 7.78 23.38 34.66
N ILE A 142 6.69 23.01 33.97
CA ILE A 142 6.66 22.04 32.89
C ILE A 142 7.65 22.38 31.78
N THR A 143 7.91 23.67 31.50
CA THR A 143 8.92 24.12 30.51
C THR A 143 10.29 23.48 30.74
N VAL A 144 10.70 23.26 31.99
CA VAL A 144 12.01 22.65 32.28
C VAL A 144 12.06 21.21 31.81
N PHE A 145 10.98 20.45 32.02
CA PHE A 145 10.89 19.07 31.54
C PHE A 145 10.82 18.99 30.03
N THR A 146 10.11 19.90 29.35
CA THR A 146 10.06 20.01 27.89
C THR A 146 11.44 20.26 27.31
N VAL A 147 12.19 21.21 27.87
CA VAL A 147 13.57 21.52 27.47
C VAL A 147 14.49 20.31 27.69
N ALA A 148 14.42 19.69 28.87
CA ALA A 148 15.25 18.52 29.19
C ALA A 148 14.94 17.33 28.25
N ALA A 149 13.67 17.05 27.96
CA ALA A 149 13.26 15.99 27.06
C ALA A 149 13.76 16.23 25.63
N LEU A 150 13.64 17.44 25.09
CA LEU A 150 14.16 17.78 23.77
C LEU A 150 15.70 17.72 23.70
N ALA A 151 16.38 18.22 24.74
CA ALA A 151 17.84 18.11 24.83
C ALA A 151 18.27 16.63 24.83
N TRP A 152 17.60 15.80 25.65
CA TRP A 152 17.85 14.37 25.72
C TRP A 152 17.63 13.68 24.35
N LEU A 153 16.51 13.94 23.68
CA LEU A 153 16.23 13.38 22.35
C LEU A 153 17.29 13.77 21.31
N ASN A 154 17.82 15.02 21.38
CA ASN A 154 18.91 15.44 20.51
C ASN A 154 20.23 14.72 20.83
N ILE A 155 20.55 14.51 22.11
CA ILE A 155 21.74 13.77 22.52
C ILE A 155 21.67 12.34 22.03
N VAL A 156 20.53 11.67 22.23
CA VAL A 156 20.32 10.29 21.75
C VAL A 156 20.43 10.19 20.24
N ASN A 157 19.86 11.15 19.50
CA ASN A 157 19.94 11.19 18.05
C ASN A 157 21.38 11.42 17.53
N LEU A 158 22.19 12.24 18.20
CA LEU A 158 23.57 12.51 17.85
C LEU A 158 24.52 11.35 18.24
N ALA A 159 24.21 10.65 19.35
CA ALA A 159 25.04 9.56 19.86
C ALA A 159 24.91 8.27 19.00
N GLY A 160 23.93 8.19 18.11
CA GLY A 160 23.67 7.01 17.28
C GLY A 160 23.22 5.79 18.11
N PRO A 161 23.12 4.60 17.49
CA PRO A 161 22.59 3.39 18.14
C PRO A 161 23.46 2.80 19.28
N ALA A 162 24.58 3.44 19.63
CA ALA A 162 25.50 2.99 20.69
C ALA A 162 24.99 3.21 22.13
N VAL A 163 23.90 3.93 22.33
CA VAL A 163 23.32 4.17 23.67
C VAL A 163 21.93 3.54 23.78
N SER A 164 21.87 2.22 23.70
CA SER A 164 20.69 1.46 24.12
C SER A 164 20.82 1.14 25.59
N LEU A 165 20.06 1.82 26.45
CA LEU A 165 19.97 1.55 27.89
C LEU A 165 19.02 0.38 28.23
N MET A 166 18.60 -0.42 27.27
CA MET A 166 17.88 -1.66 27.52
C MET A 166 18.78 -2.86 27.27
N PRO A 167 18.87 -3.83 28.20
CA PRO A 167 19.62 -5.06 27.95
C PRO A 167 18.97 -5.83 26.81
N ALA A 168 19.71 -6.04 25.72
CA ALA A 168 19.33 -6.91 24.63
C ALA A 168 19.19 -8.34 25.16
N VAL A 169 17.98 -8.86 25.20
CA VAL A 169 17.74 -10.28 25.35
C VAL A 169 18.13 -10.95 24.02
N SER A 170 19.34 -11.49 23.98
CA SER A 170 19.81 -12.28 22.85
C SER A 170 19.13 -13.65 22.90
N THR A 171 18.12 -13.86 22.08
CA THR A 171 17.68 -15.20 21.70
C THR A 171 18.51 -15.65 20.50
N ALA A 172 19.52 -16.43 20.77
CA ALA A 172 20.24 -17.19 19.75
C ALA A 172 19.32 -18.30 19.24
N ALA A 173 18.83 -18.16 18.01
CA ALA A 173 18.22 -19.28 17.30
C ALA A 173 19.26 -19.87 16.34
N SER A 174 19.70 -21.09 16.67
CA SER A 174 20.48 -21.92 15.80
C SER A 174 19.66 -22.38 14.61
N SER A 175 20.11 -22.10 13.40
CA SER A 175 19.60 -22.76 12.21
C SER A 175 20.72 -23.55 11.54
N THR A 176 20.64 -24.86 11.68
CA THR A 176 21.27 -25.82 10.78
C THR A 176 20.20 -26.43 9.92
N ALA A 177 20.29 -26.27 8.60
CA ALA A 177 19.87 -27.28 7.63
C ALA A 177 20.38 -26.96 6.23
N ALA A 178 20.95 -27.97 5.62
CA ALA A 178 21.65 -27.96 4.36
C ALA A 178 20.70 -27.94 3.16
N SER A 179 21.24 -27.40 2.04
CA SER A 179 20.72 -27.45 0.66
C SER A 179 20.40 -28.87 0.16
N PRO A 180 19.57 -28.94 -0.91
CA PRO A 180 20.21 -29.29 -2.17
C PRO A 180 19.83 -28.40 -3.37
N ALA A 181 20.71 -28.39 -4.31
CA ALA A 181 20.78 -27.63 -5.53
C ALA A 181 19.68 -27.94 -6.55
N GLY A 182 19.21 -26.86 -7.25
CA GLY A 182 18.35 -26.95 -8.43
C GLY A 182 17.88 -25.54 -8.82
N GLY A 183 18.56 -24.93 -9.79
CA GLY A 183 18.33 -23.74 -10.58
C GLY A 183 17.09 -22.87 -10.34
N ASP A 184 17.22 -21.87 -9.58
CA ASP A 184 16.91 -20.46 -9.76
C ASP A 184 17.58 -19.71 -8.60
N ALA A 185 18.22 -18.59 -8.91
CA ALA A 185 19.02 -17.93 -7.90
C ALA A 185 18.13 -17.54 -6.71
N ALA A 186 18.37 -18.16 -5.56
CA ALA A 186 17.78 -17.73 -4.31
C ALA A 186 17.94 -16.21 -4.19
N LEU A 187 16.91 -15.55 -3.67
CA LEU A 187 16.94 -14.10 -3.45
C LEU A 187 18.24 -13.74 -2.70
N PRO A 188 18.93 -12.66 -3.09
CA PRO A 188 20.20 -12.30 -2.46
C PRO A 188 19.96 -12.05 -0.98
N GLU A 189 20.75 -12.70 -0.15
CA GLU A 189 20.66 -12.56 1.28
C GLU A 189 21.10 -11.14 1.70
N ALA A 190 20.25 -10.46 2.41
CA ALA A 190 20.53 -9.14 2.96
C ALA A 190 21.44 -9.28 4.19
N THR A 191 22.76 -9.29 3.98
CA THR A 191 23.76 -9.55 5.03
C THR A 191 24.30 -8.30 5.71
N LEU A 192 24.17 -7.14 5.06
CA LEU A 192 24.72 -5.87 5.57
C LEU A 192 23.78 -5.19 6.58
N PRO A 193 24.32 -4.41 7.54
CA PRO A 193 23.48 -3.63 8.46
C PRO A 193 22.50 -2.72 7.71
N PRO A 194 21.27 -2.48 8.22
CA PRO A 194 20.25 -1.70 7.56
C PRO A 194 20.51 -0.18 7.67
N THR A 195 21.63 0.28 7.12
CA THR A 195 21.95 1.70 7.00
C THR A 195 21.28 2.30 5.76
N ASN A 196 21.10 3.62 5.73
CA ASN A 196 20.50 4.31 4.59
C ASN A 196 21.22 3.98 3.27
N ALA A 197 22.55 3.92 3.27
CA ALA A 197 23.36 3.56 2.09
C ALA A 197 23.12 2.11 1.65
N ASN A 198 23.11 1.16 2.58
CA ASN A 198 22.95 -0.26 2.27
C ASN A 198 21.52 -0.59 1.77
N LEU A 199 20.49 0.01 2.39
CA LEU A 199 19.11 -0.14 1.95
C LEU A 199 18.88 0.46 0.55
N THR A 200 19.48 1.62 0.28
CA THR A 200 19.43 2.23 -1.06
C THR A 200 20.17 1.38 -2.10
N ALA A 201 21.34 0.84 -1.76
CA ALA A 201 22.09 -0.04 -2.64
C ALA A 201 21.31 -1.35 -2.94
N TYR A 202 20.65 -1.92 -1.93
CA TYR A 202 19.81 -3.11 -2.09
C TYR A 202 18.63 -2.86 -3.04
N LEU A 203 17.92 -1.75 -2.88
CA LEU A 203 16.84 -1.34 -3.79
C LEU A 203 17.35 -1.17 -5.24
N ASN A 204 18.47 -0.51 -5.43
CA ASN A 204 19.05 -0.31 -6.77
C ASN A 204 19.48 -1.64 -7.42
N GLN A 205 20.04 -2.57 -6.63
CA GLN A 205 20.37 -3.91 -7.09
C GLN A 205 19.11 -4.70 -7.47
N PHE A 206 18.04 -4.59 -6.68
CA PHE A 206 16.75 -5.19 -7.00
C PHE A 206 16.28 -4.77 -8.38
N TYR A 207 16.14 -3.46 -8.65
CA TYR A 207 15.67 -3.00 -9.96
C TYR A 207 16.63 -3.34 -11.11
N THR A 208 17.93 -3.42 -10.83
CA THR A 208 18.92 -3.87 -11.84
C THR A 208 18.69 -5.33 -12.22
N ARG A 209 18.39 -6.19 -11.24
CA ARG A 209 18.06 -7.60 -11.51
C ARG A 209 16.72 -7.73 -12.22
N GLU A 210 15.70 -7.03 -11.73
CA GLU A 210 14.35 -7.09 -12.31
C GLU A 210 14.32 -6.67 -13.79
N LYS A 211 15.11 -5.66 -14.18
CA LYS A 211 15.22 -5.22 -15.59
C LYS A 211 15.73 -6.32 -16.54
N ALA A 212 16.44 -7.32 -16.04
CA ALA A 212 16.96 -8.42 -16.82
C ALA A 212 16.02 -9.64 -16.89
N ARG A 213 14.95 -9.65 -16.09
CA ARG A 213 14.05 -10.81 -15.95
C ARG A 213 12.89 -10.73 -16.96
N THR A 214 12.65 -11.84 -17.65
CA THR A 214 11.53 -11.96 -18.58
C THR A 214 11.03 -13.40 -18.60
N THR A 215 9.72 -13.59 -18.79
CA THR A 215 9.13 -14.89 -19.12
C THR A 215 9.36 -15.21 -20.58
N ALA A 216 9.80 -16.43 -20.88
CA ALA A 216 9.99 -16.92 -22.23
C ALA A 216 8.72 -17.63 -22.73
N PHE A 217 7.93 -16.96 -23.57
CA PHE A 217 6.87 -17.60 -24.31
C PHE A 217 7.42 -18.32 -25.55
N PRO A 218 6.83 -19.46 -25.99
CA PRO A 218 7.25 -20.12 -27.22
C PRO A 218 6.94 -19.23 -28.42
N ALA A 219 7.74 -19.37 -29.50
CA ALA A 219 7.50 -18.61 -30.73
C ALA A 219 6.20 -19.05 -31.46
N ALA A 220 5.78 -20.31 -31.28
CA ALA A 220 4.54 -20.87 -31.79
C ALA A 220 4.10 -22.03 -30.89
N LEU A 221 2.82 -22.30 -30.84
CA LEU A 221 2.29 -23.47 -30.16
C LEU A 221 2.60 -24.76 -30.95
N PRO A 222 2.86 -25.89 -30.28
CA PRO A 222 3.04 -27.17 -30.91
C PRO A 222 1.74 -27.62 -31.64
N GLN A 223 1.86 -28.50 -32.62
CA GLN A 223 0.70 -28.97 -33.43
C GLN A 223 -0.35 -29.69 -32.58
N ASP A 224 0.05 -30.31 -31.48
CA ASP A 224 -0.81 -31.03 -30.56
C ASP A 224 -1.31 -30.15 -29.38
N ALA A 225 -1.08 -28.83 -29.46
CA ALA A 225 -1.56 -27.88 -28.45
C ALA A 225 -3.09 -27.92 -28.32
N GLN A 226 -3.57 -27.92 -27.10
CA GLN A 226 -4.99 -27.95 -26.77
C GLN A 226 -5.56 -26.55 -26.62
N PRO A 227 -6.73 -26.25 -27.21
CA PRO A 227 -7.38 -24.96 -26.99
C PRO A 227 -7.94 -24.85 -25.56
N PHE A 228 -7.82 -23.67 -25.00
CA PHE A 228 -8.43 -23.30 -23.71
C PHE A 228 -8.61 -21.79 -23.62
N ASP A 229 -9.40 -21.33 -22.65
CA ASP A 229 -9.57 -19.92 -22.33
C ASP A 229 -8.79 -19.54 -21.06
N LEU A 230 -8.16 -18.37 -21.07
CA LEU A 230 -7.57 -17.74 -19.90
C LEU A 230 -8.48 -16.61 -19.42
N LEU A 231 -8.91 -16.64 -18.18
CA LEU A 231 -9.67 -15.57 -17.52
C LEU A 231 -8.90 -15.05 -16.33
N ILE A 232 -8.41 -13.83 -16.40
CA ILE A 232 -7.76 -13.13 -15.29
C ILE A 232 -8.79 -12.21 -14.66
N ILE A 233 -9.13 -12.48 -13.38
CA ILE A 233 -10.05 -11.69 -12.56
C ILE A 233 -9.23 -10.82 -11.63
N ASN A 234 -9.21 -9.52 -11.89
CA ASN A 234 -8.42 -8.52 -11.18
C ASN A 234 -9.33 -7.74 -10.23
N ILE A 235 -9.19 -7.94 -8.92
CA ILE A 235 -10.10 -7.44 -7.88
C ILE A 235 -9.49 -6.22 -7.19
N CYS A 236 -10.17 -5.08 -7.24
CA CYS A 236 -9.77 -3.91 -6.45
C CYS A 236 -10.06 -4.10 -4.96
N SER A 237 -9.10 -3.72 -4.12
CA SER A 237 -9.23 -3.61 -2.67
C SER A 237 -9.46 -4.93 -1.92
N LEU A 238 -8.53 -5.89 -2.10
CA LEU A 238 -8.53 -7.17 -1.39
C LEU A 238 -7.11 -7.60 -1.02
N SER A 239 -6.81 -7.78 0.26
CA SER A 239 -5.56 -8.34 0.80
C SER A 239 -5.84 -9.43 1.83
N TRP A 240 -4.79 -10.18 2.23
CA TRP A 240 -4.90 -11.13 3.34
C TRP A 240 -5.32 -10.44 4.64
N SER A 241 -4.77 -9.24 4.91
CA SER A 241 -5.14 -8.43 6.08
C SER A 241 -6.62 -8.04 6.10
N ASP A 242 -7.20 -7.71 4.93
CA ASP A 242 -8.62 -7.38 4.83
C ASP A 242 -9.49 -8.61 5.09
N LEU A 243 -9.09 -9.78 4.56
CA LEU A 243 -9.78 -11.05 4.80
C LEU A 243 -9.81 -11.40 6.28
N ASP A 244 -8.69 -11.21 7.00
CA ASP A 244 -8.59 -11.43 8.44
C ASP A 244 -9.55 -10.52 9.21
N VAL A 245 -9.56 -9.21 8.90
CA VAL A 245 -10.45 -8.23 9.54
C VAL A 245 -11.93 -8.60 9.41
N VAL A 246 -12.34 -9.10 8.24
CA VAL A 246 -13.76 -9.49 7.98
C VAL A 246 -14.03 -10.97 8.16
N GLN A 247 -13.02 -11.76 8.57
CA GLN A 247 -13.11 -13.21 8.84
C GLN A 247 -13.59 -14.03 7.63
N LEU A 248 -13.12 -13.66 6.43
CA LEU A 248 -13.45 -14.34 5.18
C LEU A 248 -12.28 -15.16 4.59
N GLU A 249 -11.19 -15.36 5.32
CA GLU A 249 -10.07 -16.22 4.95
C GLU A 249 -10.46 -17.70 4.80
N ASN A 250 -11.56 -18.11 5.44
CA ASN A 250 -12.11 -19.46 5.39
C ASN A 250 -13.32 -19.62 4.45
N HIS A 251 -13.60 -18.61 3.59
CA HIS A 251 -14.71 -18.71 2.64
C HIS A 251 -14.52 -19.92 1.70
N PRO A 252 -15.61 -20.67 1.35
CA PRO A 252 -15.53 -21.87 0.50
C PRO A 252 -14.79 -21.68 -0.82
N LEU A 253 -14.85 -20.50 -1.42
CA LEU A 253 -14.14 -20.14 -2.65
C LEU A 253 -12.66 -20.49 -2.60
N TRP A 254 -11.97 -20.22 -1.47
CA TRP A 254 -10.54 -20.47 -1.35
C TRP A 254 -10.16 -21.95 -1.46
N LYS A 255 -11.04 -22.84 -1.07
CA LYS A 255 -10.85 -24.30 -1.17
C LYS A 255 -11.04 -24.84 -2.58
N LYS A 256 -11.61 -24.04 -3.50
CA LYS A 256 -11.82 -24.46 -4.89
C LYS A 256 -10.58 -24.27 -5.76
N PHE A 257 -9.61 -23.46 -5.34
CA PHE A 257 -8.38 -23.24 -6.12
C PHE A 257 -7.50 -24.49 -6.15
N ASP A 258 -6.76 -24.65 -7.24
CA ASP A 258 -5.74 -25.71 -7.39
C ASP A 258 -4.38 -25.24 -6.88
N ILE A 259 -4.09 -23.94 -7.04
CA ILE A 259 -2.87 -23.29 -6.58
C ILE A 259 -3.24 -22.01 -5.84
N LEU A 260 -2.61 -21.76 -4.69
CA LEU A 260 -2.81 -20.56 -3.89
C LEU A 260 -1.46 -19.97 -3.49
N PHE A 261 -1.18 -18.73 -3.91
CA PHE A 261 0.01 -18.00 -3.52
C PHE A 261 -0.23 -17.34 -2.16
N ARG A 262 0.60 -17.71 -1.17
CA ARG A 262 0.52 -17.17 0.19
C ARG A 262 1.38 -15.93 0.39
N GLU A 263 2.45 -15.76 -0.38
CA GLU A 263 3.42 -14.68 -0.26
C GLU A 263 3.50 -13.87 -1.57
N PHE A 264 2.34 -13.39 -2.05
CA PHE A 264 2.28 -12.60 -3.28
C PHE A 264 2.23 -11.10 -2.97
N ASN A 265 3.18 -10.36 -3.56
CA ASN A 265 3.28 -8.90 -3.45
C ASN A 265 2.75 -8.21 -4.70
N SER A 266 1.71 -7.37 -4.56
CA SER A 266 1.18 -6.53 -5.66
C SER A 266 2.07 -5.34 -6.02
N ALA A 267 3.08 -5.07 -5.21
CA ALA A 267 4.09 -4.03 -5.40
C ALA A 267 3.57 -2.58 -5.42
N THR A 268 2.30 -2.35 -5.12
CA THR A 268 1.69 -1.01 -5.07
C THR A 268 0.37 -1.04 -4.30
N ALA A 269 -0.14 0.14 -3.91
CA ALA A 269 -1.41 0.29 -3.21
C ALA A 269 -2.50 1.00 -4.06
N TYR A 270 -2.30 1.11 -5.38
CA TYR A 270 -3.24 1.78 -6.29
C TYR A 270 -3.55 0.93 -7.53
N SER A 271 -4.79 1.03 -8.01
CA SER A 271 -5.35 0.20 -9.09
C SER A 271 -4.62 0.35 -10.43
N GLY A 272 -4.36 1.57 -10.89
CA GLY A 272 -3.64 1.81 -12.15
C GLY A 272 -2.28 1.10 -12.17
N PRO A 273 -1.35 1.44 -11.24
CA PRO A 273 -0.05 0.78 -11.18
C PRO A 273 -0.13 -0.74 -10.99
N ALA A 274 -1.10 -1.28 -10.25
CA ALA A 274 -1.27 -2.73 -10.06
C ALA A 274 -1.68 -3.42 -11.36
N SER A 275 -2.67 -2.86 -12.06
CA SER A 275 -3.14 -3.39 -13.35
C SER A 275 -2.07 -3.30 -14.42
N ILE A 276 -1.31 -2.20 -14.50
CA ILE A 276 -0.18 -2.08 -15.45
C ILE A 276 0.86 -3.17 -15.18
N ARG A 277 1.23 -3.42 -13.90
CA ARG A 277 2.17 -4.49 -13.54
C ARG A 277 1.66 -5.88 -13.93
N LEU A 278 0.37 -6.15 -13.73
CA LEU A 278 -0.25 -7.41 -14.14
C LEU A 278 -0.26 -7.57 -15.66
N LEU A 279 -0.60 -6.52 -16.40
CA LEU A 279 -0.61 -6.55 -17.87
C LEU A 279 0.80 -6.63 -18.47
N ARG A 280 1.82 -6.13 -17.75
CA ARG A 280 3.25 -6.24 -18.09
C ARG A 280 3.96 -7.38 -17.33
N ALA A 281 3.22 -8.38 -16.88
CA ALA A 281 3.71 -9.46 -16.03
C ALA A 281 4.84 -10.31 -16.64
N SER A 282 5.06 -10.23 -17.95
CA SER A 282 6.10 -11.01 -18.63
C SER A 282 7.51 -10.42 -18.50
N CYS A 283 7.65 -9.30 -17.80
CA CYS A 283 8.93 -8.73 -17.40
C CYS A 283 9.00 -8.55 -15.87
N GLY A 284 10.21 -8.42 -15.34
CA GLY A 284 10.41 -8.20 -13.92
C GLY A 284 9.85 -6.86 -13.45
N GLN A 285 9.72 -6.72 -12.14
CA GLN A 285 9.06 -5.58 -11.49
C GLN A 285 9.78 -4.26 -11.78
N GLN A 286 9.06 -3.30 -12.32
CA GLN A 286 9.55 -1.94 -12.58
C GLN A 286 9.38 -1.04 -11.36
N SER A 287 10.25 0.00 -11.23
CA SER A 287 10.00 1.09 -10.29
C SER A 287 8.70 1.84 -10.64
N HIS A 288 8.13 2.58 -9.70
CA HIS A 288 6.94 3.38 -9.98
C HIS A 288 7.16 4.37 -11.14
N THR A 289 8.31 5.02 -11.18
CA THR A 289 8.66 5.97 -12.24
C THR A 289 8.84 5.30 -13.60
N ASP A 290 9.51 4.13 -13.64
CA ASP A 290 9.75 3.39 -14.89
C ASP A 290 8.46 2.73 -15.42
N LEU A 291 7.46 2.52 -14.55
CA LEU A 291 6.20 1.85 -14.91
C LEU A 291 5.43 2.58 -16.01
N TYR A 292 5.53 3.91 -16.09
CA TYR A 292 4.87 4.74 -17.10
C TYR A 292 5.78 5.06 -18.30
N GLN A 293 6.91 4.37 -18.41
CA GLN A 293 7.77 4.45 -19.59
C GLN A 293 7.45 3.33 -20.57
N PRO A 294 7.69 3.53 -21.87
CA PRO A 294 7.54 2.49 -22.88
C PRO A 294 8.40 1.25 -22.56
N VAL A 295 7.83 0.07 -22.77
CA VAL A 295 8.52 -1.21 -22.56
C VAL A 295 8.57 -2.03 -23.84
N ASN A 296 9.44 -3.05 -23.86
CA ASN A 296 9.47 -4.00 -24.96
C ASN A 296 8.15 -4.76 -25.07
N GLN A 297 7.71 -5.06 -26.31
CA GLN A 297 6.46 -5.77 -26.59
C GLN A 297 6.36 -7.13 -25.87
N GLN A 298 7.50 -7.78 -25.61
CA GLN A 298 7.54 -9.04 -24.87
C GLN A 298 7.10 -8.93 -23.41
N CYS A 299 7.06 -7.71 -22.84
CA CYS A 299 6.64 -7.50 -21.45
C CYS A 299 5.12 -7.63 -21.29
N TYR A 300 4.34 -7.40 -22.35
CA TYR A 300 2.89 -7.47 -22.30
C TYR A 300 2.40 -8.91 -22.36
N LEU A 301 1.75 -9.36 -21.29
CA LEU A 301 1.26 -10.74 -21.17
C LEU A 301 0.26 -11.07 -22.28
N PHE A 302 -0.72 -10.20 -22.50
CA PHE A 302 -1.76 -10.43 -23.52
C PHE A 302 -1.21 -10.40 -24.94
N SER A 303 -0.30 -9.49 -25.25
CA SER A 303 0.36 -9.46 -26.57
C SER A 303 1.15 -10.74 -26.87
N ASN A 304 1.77 -11.37 -25.84
CA ASN A 304 2.41 -12.68 -26.03
C ASN A 304 1.38 -13.79 -26.32
N LEU A 305 0.21 -13.74 -25.67
CA LEU A 305 -0.87 -14.70 -25.91
C LEU A 305 -1.50 -14.52 -27.28
N VAL A 306 -1.70 -13.27 -27.74
CA VAL A 306 -2.21 -12.96 -29.08
C VAL A 306 -1.30 -13.54 -30.18
N LYS A 307 0.03 -13.44 -30.03
CA LYS A 307 1.01 -14.05 -30.92
C LYS A 307 0.86 -15.58 -31.01
N LEU A 308 0.33 -16.20 -29.96
CA LEU A 308 0.06 -17.65 -29.89
C LEU A 308 -1.37 -18.02 -30.28
N GLY A 309 -2.14 -17.08 -30.82
CA GLY A 309 -3.47 -17.31 -31.36
C GLY A 309 -4.61 -17.21 -30.35
N PHE A 310 -4.39 -16.58 -29.21
CA PHE A 310 -5.47 -16.20 -28.30
C PHE A 310 -6.16 -14.94 -28.83
N GLU A 311 -7.48 -14.90 -28.75
CA GLU A 311 -8.28 -13.68 -28.92
C GLU A 311 -8.32 -12.90 -27.63
N GLU A 312 -8.00 -11.62 -27.67
CA GLU A 312 -8.13 -10.75 -26.49
C GLU A 312 -9.58 -10.41 -26.19
N GLN A 313 -9.89 -10.27 -24.90
CA GLN A 313 -11.16 -9.73 -24.43
C GLN A 313 -10.97 -8.88 -23.18
N LEU A 314 -11.69 -7.76 -23.09
CA LEU A 314 -11.67 -6.83 -21.97
C LEU A 314 -13.05 -6.77 -21.31
N MET A 315 -13.10 -6.94 -19.99
CA MET A 315 -14.29 -6.81 -19.17
C MET A 315 -14.03 -5.87 -18.01
N LEU A 316 -15.00 -5.04 -17.69
CA LEU A 316 -15.07 -4.24 -16.47
C LEU A 316 -16.48 -4.35 -15.88
N ASP A 317 -16.63 -4.32 -14.58
CA ASP A 317 -17.93 -4.17 -13.91
C ASP A 317 -18.37 -2.70 -13.77
N HIS A 318 -17.52 -1.77 -14.18
CA HIS A 318 -17.65 -0.32 -14.08
C HIS A 318 -17.30 0.38 -15.42
N SER A 319 -17.43 1.70 -15.47
CA SER A 319 -17.16 2.47 -16.71
C SER A 319 -15.67 2.60 -17.06
N GLY A 320 -14.77 2.44 -16.08
CA GLY A 320 -13.34 2.69 -16.25
C GLY A 320 -12.95 4.16 -16.43
N VAL A 321 -13.89 5.11 -16.25
CA VAL A 321 -13.66 6.54 -16.47
C VAL A 321 -12.89 7.17 -15.31
N PHE A 322 -13.20 6.78 -14.07
CA PHE A 322 -12.53 7.34 -12.89
C PHE A 322 -11.02 7.07 -12.94
N GLY A 323 -10.22 8.09 -12.62
CA GLY A 323 -8.77 8.01 -12.68
C GLY A 323 -8.18 7.72 -14.06
N ASN A 324 -8.99 7.79 -15.14
CA ASN A 324 -8.62 7.37 -16.50
C ASN A 324 -8.23 5.88 -16.60
N TYR A 325 -8.75 5.03 -15.73
CA TYR A 325 -8.36 3.62 -15.60
C TYR A 325 -8.41 2.87 -16.93
N LEU A 326 -9.52 2.98 -17.70
CA LEU A 326 -9.63 2.31 -19.00
C LEU A 326 -8.57 2.80 -20.01
N ARG A 327 -8.17 4.08 -19.91
CA ARG A 327 -7.09 4.61 -20.75
C ARG A 327 -5.75 4.00 -20.34
N GLU A 328 -5.46 3.88 -19.06
CA GLU A 328 -4.22 3.23 -18.57
C GLU A 328 -4.15 1.76 -19.00
N VAL A 329 -5.24 1.00 -18.90
CA VAL A 329 -5.31 -0.39 -19.39
C VAL A 329 -5.00 -0.47 -20.87
N ARG A 330 -5.48 0.49 -21.67
CA ARG A 330 -5.23 0.54 -23.12
C ARG A 330 -3.82 0.98 -23.46
N GLU A 331 -3.39 2.12 -22.93
CA GLU A 331 -2.11 2.73 -23.32
C GLU A 331 -0.92 2.02 -22.68
N GLU A 332 -1.02 1.69 -21.39
CA GLU A 332 0.07 1.08 -20.62
C GLU A 332 -0.01 -0.44 -20.56
N GLY A 333 -1.20 -1.01 -20.74
CA GLY A 333 -1.45 -2.45 -20.73
C GLY A 333 -1.49 -3.10 -22.12
N ASP A 334 -1.50 -2.30 -23.20
CA ASP A 334 -1.58 -2.72 -24.61
C ASP A 334 -2.85 -3.52 -24.97
N ILE A 335 -3.99 -3.24 -24.29
CA ILE A 335 -5.30 -3.85 -24.60
C ILE A 335 -6.18 -2.85 -25.33
N GLN A 336 -6.23 -2.90 -26.66
CA GLN A 336 -6.91 -1.91 -27.50
C GLN A 336 -8.34 -2.28 -27.90
N ILE A 337 -8.80 -3.48 -27.57
CA ILE A 337 -10.12 -4.00 -27.97
C ILE A 337 -11.28 -3.28 -27.25
N PRO A 338 -12.49 -3.30 -27.81
CA PRO A 338 -13.68 -2.85 -27.13
C PRO A 338 -13.95 -3.66 -25.86
N MET A 339 -14.48 -2.98 -24.84
CA MET A 339 -14.95 -3.66 -23.64
C MET A 339 -16.23 -4.47 -23.92
N LEU A 340 -16.37 -5.62 -23.27
CA LEU A 340 -17.59 -6.42 -23.29
C LEU A 340 -18.80 -5.56 -22.89
N SER A 341 -19.91 -5.66 -23.63
CA SER A 341 -21.10 -4.85 -23.38
C SER A 341 -21.69 -5.11 -22.00
N GLN A 342 -21.97 -4.06 -21.27
CA GLN A 342 -22.66 -4.06 -19.97
C GLN A 342 -24.18 -3.87 -20.12
N GLU A 343 -24.69 -3.72 -21.35
CA GLU A 343 -26.11 -3.49 -21.61
C GLU A 343 -26.97 -4.66 -21.10
N GLY A 344 -28.01 -4.34 -20.31
CA GLY A 344 -28.91 -5.34 -19.73
C GLY A 344 -28.36 -6.09 -18.52
N ILE A 345 -27.15 -5.78 -18.03
CA ILE A 345 -26.62 -6.28 -16.75
C ILE A 345 -27.22 -5.45 -15.61
N SER A 346 -27.58 -6.08 -14.52
CA SER A 346 -28.18 -5.39 -13.38
C SER A 346 -27.17 -4.49 -12.65
N HIS A 347 -27.63 -3.31 -12.20
CA HIS A 347 -26.88 -2.40 -11.35
C HIS A 347 -26.88 -2.95 -9.92
N GLN A 348 -25.74 -3.42 -9.44
CA GLN A 348 -25.59 -4.06 -8.13
C GLN A 348 -25.21 -3.08 -7.03
N ILE A 349 -24.26 -2.20 -7.29
CA ILE A 349 -23.67 -1.25 -6.34
C ILE A 349 -23.47 0.09 -7.06
N THR A 350 -23.55 1.21 -6.34
CA THR A 350 -23.16 2.52 -6.84
C THR A 350 -21.73 2.83 -6.39
N SER A 351 -20.87 3.20 -7.30
CA SER A 351 -19.50 3.59 -7.02
C SER A 351 -19.44 4.90 -6.19
N PHE A 352 -18.31 5.12 -5.55
CA PHE A 352 -18.00 6.34 -4.78
C PHE A 352 -18.12 7.64 -5.63
N ASP A 353 -17.93 7.56 -6.96
CA ASP A 353 -18.12 8.66 -7.91
C ASP A 353 -19.56 8.76 -8.46
N GLY A 354 -20.45 7.87 -8.01
CA GLY A 354 -21.86 7.85 -8.40
C GLY A 354 -22.19 7.04 -9.65
N GLN A 355 -21.18 6.41 -10.30
CA GLN A 355 -21.41 5.56 -11.47
C GLN A 355 -21.94 4.16 -11.05
N PRO A 356 -22.66 3.45 -11.92
CA PRO A 356 -23.08 2.09 -11.65
C PRO A 356 -21.89 1.13 -11.64
N ILE A 357 -21.92 0.18 -10.71
CA ILE A 357 -21.14 -1.06 -10.73
C ILE A 357 -22.12 -2.19 -11.01
N TYR A 358 -21.83 -2.94 -12.05
CA TYR A 358 -22.70 -3.99 -12.54
C TYR A 358 -22.49 -5.33 -11.83
N ASN A 359 -23.45 -6.23 -11.95
CA ASN A 359 -23.41 -7.55 -11.29
C ASN A 359 -22.33 -8.44 -11.91
N ASP A 360 -21.35 -8.85 -11.09
CA ASP A 360 -20.20 -9.62 -11.53
C ASP A 360 -20.59 -11.01 -12.04
N LEU A 361 -21.51 -11.69 -11.38
CA LEU A 361 -21.97 -13.01 -11.81
C LEU A 361 -22.69 -12.95 -13.17
N GLU A 362 -23.51 -11.92 -13.39
CA GLU A 362 -24.20 -11.74 -14.68
C GLU A 362 -23.19 -11.43 -15.81
N LEU A 363 -22.15 -10.62 -15.53
CA LEU A 363 -21.07 -10.33 -16.49
C LEU A 363 -20.27 -11.61 -16.81
N LEU A 364 -19.91 -12.39 -15.82
CA LEU A 364 -19.19 -13.65 -15.99
C LEU A 364 -20.02 -14.69 -16.75
N ASN A 365 -21.33 -14.78 -16.47
CA ASN A 365 -22.23 -15.66 -17.21
C ASN A 365 -22.45 -15.20 -18.66
N ARG A 366 -22.47 -13.88 -18.91
CA ARG A 366 -22.46 -13.33 -20.27
C ARG A 366 -21.19 -13.73 -21.01
N TRP A 367 -20.03 -13.56 -20.38
CA TRP A 367 -18.75 -14.00 -20.94
C TRP A 367 -18.79 -15.48 -21.30
N LEU A 368 -19.22 -16.35 -20.40
CA LEU A 368 -19.32 -17.79 -20.64
C LEU A 368 -20.25 -18.09 -21.82
N GLY A 369 -21.44 -17.47 -21.87
CA GLY A 369 -22.39 -17.61 -22.96
C GLY A 369 -21.89 -17.10 -24.31
N GLU A 370 -21.02 -16.10 -24.34
CA GLU A 370 -20.34 -15.67 -25.59
C GLU A 370 -19.25 -16.65 -25.99
N ARG A 371 -18.47 -17.15 -25.03
CA ARG A 371 -17.45 -18.17 -25.33
C ARG A 371 -18.04 -19.46 -25.87
N ASP A 372 -19.23 -19.84 -25.43
CA ASP A 372 -19.94 -21.04 -25.96
C ASP A 372 -20.38 -20.88 -27.40
N LYS A 373 -20.61 -19.64 -27.85
CA LYS A 373 -21.01 -19.32 -29.24
C LYS A 373 -19.84 -18.96 -30.15
N ALA A 374 -18.67 -18.70 -29.57
CA ALA A 374 -17.50 -18.22 -30.28
C ALA A 374 -16.93 -19.31 -31.21
N THR A 375 -16.47 -18.88 -32.38
CA THR A 375 -15.75 -19.74 -33.32
C THR A 375 -14.27 -19.86 -32.99
N THR A 376 -13.73 -18.90 -32.24
CA THR A 376 -12.35 -18.90 -31.77
C THR A 376 -12.17 -19.91 -30.66
N THR A 377 -11.09 -20.67 -30.74
CA THR A 377 -10.84 -21.79 -29.83
C THR A 377 -10.02 -21.42 -28.62
N ARG A 378 -9.36 -20.23 -28.63
CA ARG A 378 -8.54 -19.70 -27.51
C ARG A 378 -8.92 -18.26 -27.27
N ASN A 379 -9.08 -17.92 -26.01
CA ASN A 379 -9.35 -16.54 -25.56
C ASN A 379 -8.51 -16.20 -24.34
N ALA A 380 -8.11 -14.94 -24.24
CA ALA A 380 -7.48 -14.37 -23.06
C ALA A 380 -8.29 -13.14 -22.64
N THR A 381 -8.92 -13.21 -21.48
CA THR A 381 -9.79 -12.16 -20.95
C THR A 381 -9.16 -11.51 -19.72
N PHE A 382 -9.08 -10.18 -19.73
CA PHE A 382 -8.82 -9.37 -18.56
C PHE A 382 -10.15 -8.83 -18.03
N PHE A 383 -10.51 -9.19 -16.80
CA PHE A 383 -11.71 -8.72 -16.11
C PHE A 383 -11.31 -7.97 -14.84
N ASN A 384 -11.52 -6.65 -14.82
CA ASN A 384 -11.31 -5.84 -13.63
C ASN A 384 -12.64 -5.49 -12.99
N LEU A 385 -12.69 -5.59 -11.65
CA LEU A 385 -13.90 -5.37 -10.87
C LEU A 385 -13.60 -4.61 -9.57
N ILE A 386 -14.54 -3.71 -9.19
CA ILE A 386 -14.36 -2.78 -8.09
C ILE A 386 -15.45 -2.82 -6.99
N PRO A 387 -16.16 -3.93 -6.73
CA PRO A 387 -17.23 -3.92 -5.72
C PRO A 387 -16.70 -3.66 -4.31
N LEU A 388 -15.41 -3.93 -4.06
CA LEU A 388 -14.78 -3.75 -2.75
C LEU A 388 -14.15 -2.37 -2.55
N HIS A 389 -14.14 -1.50 -3.59
CA HIS A 389 -13.57 -0.16 -3.47
C HIS A 389 -14.26 0.65 -2.37
N ASP A 390 -13.46 1.43 -1.62
CA ASP A 390 -13.99 2.29 -0.54
C ASP A 390 -14.96 3.34 -1.08
N GLY A 391 -15.96 3.71 -0.27
CA GLY A 391 -16.98 4.68 -0.65
C GLY A 391 -18.09 4.17 -1.57
N ASN A 392 -18.02 2.91 -2.03
CA ASN A 392 -19.13 2.28 -2.76
C ASN A 392 -20.38 2.16 -1.87
N ARG A 393 -21.58 2.23 -2.47
CA ARG A 393 -22.87 2.29 -1.79
C ARG A 393 -23.83 1.26 -2.34
N PHE A 394 -24.68 0.72 -1.49
CA PHE A 394 -25.81 -0.07 -1.99
C PHE A 394 -26.78 0.82 -2.79
N VAL A 395 -27.36 0.26 -3.85
CA VAL A 395 -28.29 0.98 -4.72
C VAL A 395 -29.43 1.59 -3.89
N GLY A 396 -29.68 2.90 -4.12
CA GLY A 396 -30.72 3.64 -3.41
C GLY A 396 -30.32 4.14 -2.01
N THR A 397 -29.08 3.99 -1.60
CA THR A 397 -28.57 4.53 -0.33
C THR A 397 -27.56 5.66 -0.56
N ASN A 398 -27.42 6.56 0.44
CA ASN A 398 -26.42 7.64 0.42
C ASN A 398 -25.24 7.38 1.37
N GLN A 399 -25.25 6.23 2.07
CA GLN A 399 -24.16 5.85 2.99
C GLN A 399 -23.25 4.86 2.31
N SER A 400 -21.96 4.91 2.61
CA SER A 400 -21.00 3.89 2.18
C SER A 400 -21.45 2.52 2.68
N ALA A 401 -21.39 1.53 1.80
CA ALA A 401 -21.74 0.16 2.14
C ALA A 401 -20.56 -0.49 2.90
N ASP A 402 -20.88 -1.21 3.97
CA ASP A 402 -19.89 -1.98 4.72
C ASP A 402 -19.11 -2.94 3.81
N TYR A 403 -17.82 -3.10 4.10
CA TYR A 403 -16.94 -3.93 3.29
C TYR A 403 -17.30 -5.42 3.38
N ALA A 404 -17.54 -5.96 4.59
CA ALA A 404 -17.78 -7.39 4.80
C ALA A 404 -18.96 -7.97 3.99
N PRO A 405 -20.16 -7.33 3.94
CA PRO A 405 -21.26 -7.81 3.09
C PRO A 405 -20.92 -7.79 1.60
N ARG A 406 -20.18 -6.76 1.12
CA ARG A 406 -19.77 -6.66 -0.29
C ARG A 406 -18.77 -7.76 -0.65
N ALA A 407 -17.78 -8.01 0.22
CA ALA A 407 -16.79 -9.06 0.03
C ALA A 407 -17.46 -10.45 0.02
N LYS A 408 -18.37 -10.70 0.96
CA LYS A 408 -19.14 -11.95 0.97
C LYS A 408 -19.96 -12.13 -0.31
N THR A 409 -20.65 -11.09 -0.77
CA THR A 409 -21.43 -11.15 -2.02
C THR A 409 -20.53 -11.46 -3.23
N LEU A 410 -19.39 -10.79 -3.36
CA LEU A 410 -18.44 -11.06 -4.43
C LEU A 410 -17.93 -12.50 -4.40
N PHE A 411 -17.57 -13.01 -3.23
CA PHE A 411 -17.04 -14.38 -3.11
C PHE A 411 -18.14 -15.43 -3.37
N ASP A 412 -19.37 -15.20 -2.92
CA ASP A 412 -20.52 -16.05 -3.24
C ASP A 412 -20.77 -16.07 -4.77
N GLN A 413 -20.63 -14.93 -5.46
CA GLN A 413 -20.78 -14.81 -6.91
C GLN A 413 -19.67 -15.55 -7.67
N LEU A 414 -18.42 -15.39 -7.25
CA LEU A 414 -17.29 -16.11 -7.83
C LEU A 414 -17.40 -17.62 -7.57
N ASP A 415 -17.84 -18.01 -6.39
CA ASP A 415 -18.07 -19.41 -6.03
C ASP A 415 -19.15 -20.05 -6.90
N ALA A 416 -20.26 -19.35 -7.12
CA ALA A 416 -21.34 -19.77 -8.02
C ALA A 416 -20.87 -19.86 -9.47
N PHE A 417 -20.08 -18.89 -9.94
CA PHE A 417 -19.51 -18.92 -11.28
C PHE A 417 -18.54 -20.10 -11.49
N PHE A 418 -17.74 -20.43 -10.49
CA PHE A 418 -16.87 -21.62 -10.54
C PHE A 418 -17.67 -22.89 -10.68
N ASP A 419 -18.83 -22.99 -10.01
CA ASP A 419 -19.74 -24.13 -10.18
C ASP A 419 -20.34 -24.21 -11.61
N GLU A 420 -20.66 -23.05 -12.22
CA GLU A 420 -21.12 -23.01 -13.62
C GLU A 420 -20.00 -23.41 -14.60
N LEU A 421 -18.76 -22.93 -14.39
CA LEU A 421 -17.60 -23.37 -15.21
C LEU A 421 -17.35 -24.87 -15.07
N GLN A 422 -17.45 -25.42 -13.86
CA GLN A 422 -17.29 -26.86 -13.64
C GLN A 422 -18.36 -27.68 -14.40
N LYS A 423 -19.61 -27.21 -14.40
CA LYS A 423 -20.72 -27.88 -15.11
C LYS A 423 -20.58 -27.76 -16.63
N SER A 424 -20.03 -26.65 -17.14
CA SER A 424 -19.86 -26.43 -18.57
C SER A 424 -18.90 -27.42 -19.24
N GLY A 425 -17.98 -27.99 -18.47
CA GLY A 425 -16.89 -28.84 -18.98
C GLY A 425 -15.89 -28.11 -19.88
N ARG A 426 -15.97 -26.78 -19.97
CA ARG A 426 -15.08 -25.95 -20.77
C ARG A 426 -13.69 -25.92 -20.14
N LYS A 427 -12.65 -25.94 -21.00
CA LYS A 427 -11.26 -25.81 -20.56
C LYS A 427 -10.96 -24.35 -20.31
N VAL A 428 -10.85 -23.96 -19.04
CA VAL A 428 -10.60 -22.58 -18.62
C VAL A 428 -9.54 -22.56 -17.52
N MET A 429 -8.55 -21.70 -17.67
CA MET A 429 -7.64 -21.31 -16.62
C MET A 429 -8.14 -20.00 -16.03
N VAL A 430 -8.60 -20.01 -14.79
CA VAL A 430 -8.99 -18.80 -14.05
C VAL A 430 -7.88 -18.42 -13.09
N ILE A 431 -7.47 -17.15 -13.14
CA ILE A 431 -6.51 -16.57 -12.20
C ILE A 431 -7.20 -15.40 -11.50
N VAL A 432 -7.37 -15.50 -10.18
CA VAL A 432 -7.87 -14.41 -9.35
C VAL A 432 -6.67 -13.68 -8.77
N VAL A 433 -6.54 -12.40 -9.12
CA VAL A 433 -5.40 -11.55 -8.73
C VAL A 433 -5.94 -10.22 -8.21
N PRO A 434 -5.98 -9.99 -6.89
CA PRO A 434 -6.27 -8.66 -6.37
C PRO A 434 -5.23 -7.62 -6.79
N GLU A 435 -5.65 -6.35 -6.86
CA GLU A 435 -4.76 -5.22 -7.15
C GLU A 435 -3.93 -4.83 -5.93
N HIS A 436 -4.60 -4.68 -4.80
CA HIS A 436 -4.08 -4.24 -3.50
C HIS A 436 -5.19 -4.38 -2.44
N GLY A 437 -4.87 -4.23 -1.17
CA GLY A 437 -5.83 -4.24 -0.08
C GLY A 437 -6.64 -2.94 0.07
N ALA A 438 -7.70 -3.03 0.86
CA ALA A 438 -8.55 -1.91 1.28
C ALA A 438 -7.97 -1.13 2.47
N ALA A 439 -6.93 -1.65 3.13
CA ALA A 439 -6.35 -1.11 4.36
C ALA A 439 -7.36 -1.03 5.53
N LEU A 440 -8.22 -2.03 5.70
CA LEU A 440 -9.30 -2.01 6.69
C LEU A 440 -8.78 -1.83 8.14
N ALA A 441 -7.71 -2.51 8.49
CA ALA A 441 -7.11 -2.40 9.83
C ALA A 441 -6.47 -1.03 10.07
N GLY A 442 -5.91 -0.40 9.02
CA GLY A 442 -4.95 0.68 9.19
C GLY A 442 -3.68 0.21 9.91
N ASP A 443 -2.77 1.13 10.19
CA ASP A 443 -1.55 0.88 10.98
C ASP A 443 -1.08 2.15 11.69
N LYS A 444 0.12 2.14 12.27
CA LYS A 444 0.66 3.30 12.98
C LYS A 444 1.02 4.49 12.09
N MET A 445 1.21 4.27 10.79
CA MET A 445 1.59 5.30 9.82
C MET A 445 0.40 5.82 9.00
N GLN A 446 -0.62 4.99 8.80
CA GLN A 446 -1.81 5.36 8.03
C GLN A 446 -3.07 4.81 8.69
N MET A 447 -4.11 5.65 8.70
CA MET A 447 -5.41 5.27 9.23
C MET A 447 -6.11 4.28 8.29
N SER A 448 -7.09 3.55 8.83
CA SER A 448 -7.98 2.69 8.06
C SER A 448 -8.50 3.40 6.80
N GLY A 449 -8.40 2.72 5.66
CA GLY A 449 -8.79 3.23 4.35
C GLY A 449 -7.75 4.11 3.64
N LEU A 450 -6.68 4.57 4.31
CA LEU A 450 -5.57 5.28 3.66
C LEU A 450 -4.56 4.29 3.07
N ARG A 451 -4.08 4.58 1.86
CA ARG A 451 -3.21 3.70 1.07
C ARG A 451 -2.02 4.41 0.42
N ASP A 452 -1.67 5.60 0.91
CA ASP A 452 -0.54 6.36 0.35
C ASP A 452 0.81 5.64 0.53
N ILE A 453 0.91 4.84 1.59
CA ILE A 453 2.07 4.00 1.86
C ILE A 453 1.71 2.56 1.47
N PRO A 454 2.45 1.94 0.52
CA PRO A 454 2.21 0.57 0.10
C PRO A 454 2.76 -0.43 1.14
N SER A 455 2.11 -0.44 2.32
CA SER A 455 2.50 -1.31 3.44
C SER A 455 2.22 -2.78 3.15
N PRO A 456 2.90 -3.73 3.83
CA PRO A 456 2.67 -5.16 3.64
C PRO A 456 1.21 -5.57 3.85
N SER A 457 0.46 -4.93 4.76
CA SER A 457 -0.97 -5.20 4.98
C SER A 457 -1.85 -4.88 3.77
N ILE A 458 -1.36 -4.03 2.86
CA ILE A 458 -2.06 -3.63 1.63
C ILE A 458 -1.57 -4.42 0.43
N THR A 459 -0.27 -4.66 0.33
CA THR A 459 0.33 -5.24 -0.88
C THR A 459 0.47 -6.76 -0.84
N HIS A 460 0.28 -7.38 0.32
CA HIS A 460 0.25 -8.83 0.50
C HIS A 460 -1.15 -9.36 0.16
N ILE A 461 -1.33 -9.85 -1.08
CA ILE A 461 -2.61 -10.19 -1.67
C ILE A 461 -2.80 -11.70 -1.87
N PRO A 462 -4.05 -12.23 -1.77
CA PRO A 462 -4.35 -13.62 -2.09
C PRO A 462 -4.45 -13.82 -3.61
N VAL A 463 -3.60 -14.66 -4.18
CA VAL A 463 -3.68 -14.99 -5.60
C VAL A 463 -3.99 -16.47 -5.76
N GLY A 464 -5.08 -16.79 -6.48
CA GLY A 464 -5.55 -18.15 -6.69
C GLY A 464 -5.63 -18.52 -8.16
N VAL A 465 -5.27 -19.76 -8.50
CA VAL A 465 -5.38 -20.32 -9.84
C VAL A 465 -6.27 -21.57 -9.81
N LYS A 466 -7.23 -21.62 -10.73
CA LYS A 466 -8.13 -22.77 -10.90
C LYS A 466 -8.20 -23.17 -12.37
N LEU A 467 -8.05 -24.46 -12.62
CA LEU A 467 -8.20 -25.06 -13.93
C LEU A 467 -9.53 -25.84 -14.01
N PHE A 468 -10.39 -25.46 -14.93
CA PHE A 468 -11.64 -26.15 -15.23
C PHE A 468 -11.52 -27.00 -16.50
N GLY A 469 -12.26 -28.11 -16.57
CA GLY A 469 -12.25 -29.00 -17.74
C GLY A 469 -11.00 -29.88 -17.84
N LEU A 470 -10.30 -30.10 -16.74
CA LEU A 470 -9.19 -31.05 -16.66
C LEU A 470 -9.68 -32.48 -16.78
N GLN A 471 -8.94 -33.33 -17.53
CA GLN A 471 -9.17 -34.76 -17.54
C GLN A 471 -8.85 -35.41 -16.20
N ALA A 472 -7.84 -34.91 -15.50
CA ALA A 472 -7.46 -35.32 -14.15
C ALA A 472 -7.52 -34.09 -13.21
N PRO A 473 -8.69 -33.79 -12.60
CA PRO A 473 -8.84 -32.67 -11.68
C PRO A 473 -7.94 -32.83 -10.45
N HIS A 474 -7.47 -31.68 -9.93
CA HIS A 474 -6.75 -31.64 -8.66
C HIS A 474 -7.62 -32.19 -7.53
N GLN A 475 -7.03 -33.00 -6.67
CA GLN A 475 -7.67 -33.60 -5.51
C GLN A 475 -7.07 -33.07 -4.22
N GLY A 476 -7.89 -32.71 -3.25
CA GLY A 476 -7.47 -32.19 -1.97
C GLY A 476 -7.39 -30.68 -1.89
N ASP A 477 -6.64 -30.18 -0.90
CA ASP A 477 -6.47 -28.74 -0.67
C ASP A 477 -5.57 -28.11 -1.77
N ALA A 478 -5.70 -26.80 -1.97
CA ALA A 478 -4.87 -26.07 -2.91
C ALA A 478 -3.37 -26.25 -2.63
N LEU A 479 -2.56 -26.38 -3.68
CA LEU A 479 -1.12 -26.34 -3.55
C LEU A 479 -0.68 -24.91 -3.17
N GLU A 480 -0.13 -24.75 -1.98
CA GLU A 480 0.30 -23.46 -1.47
C GLU A 480 1.71 -23.09 -1.94
N ILE A 481 1.84 -21.91 -2.55
CA ILE A 481 3.13 -21.30 -2.89
C ILE A 481 3.49 -20.32 -1.77
N THR A 482 4.46 -20.70 -0.94
CA THR A 482 4.92 -19.92 0.22
C THR A 482 6.20 -19.13 -0.05
N SER A 483 6.74 -19.20 -1.26
CA SER A 483 7.88 -18.38 -1.67
C SER A 483 7.41 -16.97 -2.06
N PRO A 484 8.21 -15.92 -1.77
CA PRO A 484 7.91 -14.55 -2.19
C PRO A 484 7.71 -14.47 -3.70
N SER A 485 6.55 -13.98 -4.11
CA SER A 485 6.11 -14.01 -5.51
C SER A 485 5.57 -12.66 -5.97
N SER A 486 5.59 -12.45 -7.28
CA SER A 486 4.98 -11.30 -7.96
C SER A 486 4.38 -11.71 -9.30
N TYR A 487 3.94 -10.74 -10.08
CA TYR A 487 3.30 -10.95 -11.39
C TYR A 487 4.13 -11.79 -12.36
N LEU A 488 5.48 -11.76 -12.29
CA LEU A 488 6.35 -12.60 -13.12
C LEU A 488 6.10 -14.10 -12.89
N ALA A 489 5.76 -14.49 -11.66
CA ALA A 489 5.40 -15.89 -11.35
C ALA A 489 4.08 -16.30 -12.02
N ILE A 490 3.12 -15.40 -12.14
CA ILE A 490 1.87 -15.61 -12.89
C ILE A 490 2.18 -15.82 -14.38
N SER A 491 2.96 -14.91 -14.96
CA SER A 491 3.34 -15.00 -16.37
C SER A 491 4.07 -16.31 -16.69
N GLU A 492 5.00 -16.71 -15.82
CA GLU A 492 5.73 -17.97 -15.96
C GLU A 492 4.79 -19.17 -15.88
N LEU A 493 3.84 -19.17 -14.92
CA LEU A 493 2.86 -20.24 -14.78
C LEU A 493 1.96 -20.34 -16.03
N VAL A 494 1.51 -19.21 -16.58
CA VAL A 494 0.75 -19.15 -17.84
C VAL A 494 1.61 -19.70 -18.99
N ALA A 495 2.86 -19.31 -19.12
CA ALA A 495 3.75 -19.77 -20.18
C ALA A 495 3.98 -21.29 -20.15
N ARG A 496 4.09 -21.89 -18.94
CA ARG A 496 4.22 -23.35 -18.78
C ARG A 496 2.98 -24.13 -19.22
N MET A 497 1.81 -23.50 -19.17
CA MET A 497 0.52 -24.13 -19.51
C MET A 497 -0.05 -23.66 -20.85
N VAL A 498 0.63 -22.75 -21.56
CA VAL A 498 0.08 -22.07 -22.75
C VAL A 498 -0.27 -23.01 -23.91
N ASP A 499 0.36 -24.19 -23.98
CA ASP A 499 0.02 -25.22 -24.98
C ASP A 499 -1.27 -25.98 -24.64
N GLY A 500 -1.83 -25.80 -23.45
CA GLY A 500 -3.08 -26.40 -23.01
C GLY A 500 -3.02 -27.93 -22.76
N LYS A 501 -1.86 -28.56 -22.87
CA LYS A 501 -1.73 -30.04 -22.69
C LYS A 501 -2.12 -30.48 -21.28
N VAL A 502 -2.00 -29.60 -20.29
CA VAL A 502 -2.44 -29.87 -18.91
C VAL A 502 -3.89 -30.31 -18.83
N PHE A 503 -4.77 -29.79 -19.73
CA PHE A 503 -6.20 -30.12 -19.73
C PHE A 503 -6.54 -31.53 -20.18
N THR A 504 -5.66 -32.15 -20.99
CA THR A 504 -5.86 -33.50 -21.53
C THR A 504 -4.87 -34.54 -20.99
N ALA A 505 -4.02 -34.12 -20.08
CA ALA A 505 -3.08 -35.01 -19.42
C ALA A 505 -3.82 -36.02 -18.50
N PRO A 506 -3.45 -37.31 -18.54
CA PRO A 506 -4.06 -38.33 -17.67
C PRO A 506 -3.70 -38.13 -16.17
N SER A 507 -2.66 -37.36 -15.89
CA SER A 507 -2.24 -36.90 -14.56
C SER A 507 -1.53 -35.56 -14.70
N VAL A 508 -1.66 -34.69 -13.70
CA VAL A 508 -0.97 -33.40 -13.63
C VAL A 508 0.04 -33.49 -12.48
N ASP A 509 1.32 -33.31 -12.81
CA ASP A 509 2.36 -33.14 -11.79
C ASP A 509 2.39 -31.68 -11.34
N TRP A 510 1.54 -31.38 -10.36
CA TRP A 510 1.38 -30.03 -9.80
C TRP A 510 2.68 -29.50 -9.18
N GLN A 511 3.47 -30.39 -8.59
CA GLN A 511 4.75 -30.01 -7.97
C GLN A 511 5.76 -29.54 -9.03
N THR A 512 5.93 -30.31 -10.09
CA THR A 512 6.80 -29.92 -11.21
C THR A 512 6.29 -28.66 -11.90
N LEU A 513 4.97 -28.52 -12.08
CA LEU A 513 4.36 -27.37 -12.73
C LEU A 513 4.65 -26.06 -11.98
N THR A 514 4.67 -26.11 -10.64
CA THR A 514 4.90 -24.94 -9.76
C THR A 514 6.32 -24.83 -9.23
N SER A 515 7.19 -25.82 -9.50
CA SER A 515 8.58 -25.78 -9.06
C SER A 515 9.34 -24.61 -9.68
N ALA A 516 10.26 -24.02 -8.91
CA ALA A 516 11.15 -22.95 -9.37
C ALA A 516 10.40 -21.81 -10.12
N LEU A 517 9.20 -21.43 -9.66
CA LEU A 517 8.57 -20.20 -10.11
C LEU A 517 9.42 -18.99 -9.72
N PRO A 518 9.48 -17.94 -10.54
CA PRO A 518 10.24 -16.75 -10.26
C PRO A 518 9.90 -16.16 -8.88
N GLN A 519 10.90 -16.07 -8.01
CA GLN A 519 10.75 -15.38 -6.72
C GLN A 519 11.06 -13.89 -6.89
N THR A 520 10.36 -13.05 -6.15
CA THR A 520 10.57 -11.60 -6.16
C THR A 520 10.51 -11.07 -4.74
N GLU A 521 11.49 -10.25 -4.35
CA GLU A 521 11.51 -9.61 -3.03
C GLU A 521 10.28 -8.73 -2.83
N ALA A 522 9.76 -8.68 -1.60
CA ALA A 522 8.63 -7.84 -1.25
C ALA A 522 9.05 -6.36 -1.16
N ILE A 523 9.08 -5.71 -2.31
CA ILE A 523 9.31 -4.27 -2.48
C ILE A 523 8.08 -3.67 -3.12
N SER A 524 7.52 -2.63 -2.50
CA SER A 524 6.29 -1.98 -2.94
C SER A 524 6.51 -0.48 -3.02
N GLU A 525 5.97 0.14 -4.08
CA GLU A 525 6.25 1.53 -4.39
C GLU A 525 5.00 2.25 -4.92
N ASN A 526 4.71 3.39 -4.32
CA ASN A 526 3.84 4.43 -4.86
C ASN A 526 4.68 5.64 -5.25
N GLU A 527 4.09 6.71 -5.77
CA GLU A 527 4.79 7.91 -6.24
C GLU A 527 5.79 8.49 -5.21
N ASN A 528 5.41 8.51 -3.92
CA ASN A 528 6.18 9.18 -2.87
C ASN A 528 6.62 8.25 -1.73
N ALA A 529 6.34 6.97 -1.81
CA ALA A 529 6.63 6.01 -0.74
C ALA A 529 7.15 4.69 -1.30
N ILE A 530 8.23 4.19 -0.71
CA ILE A 530 8.77 2.85 -0.98
C ILE A 530 8.80 2.08 0.33
N VAL A 531 8.22 0.89 0.34
CA VAL A 531 8.30 -0.05 1.46
C VAL A 531 9.02 -1.31 1.01
N MET A 532 10.01 -1.75 1.75
CA MET A 532 10.88 -2.86 1.41
C MET A 532 11.11 -3.76 2.60
N GLN A 533 10.96 -5.07 2.42
CA GLN A 533 11.39 -6.06 3.39
C GLN A 533 12.91 -6.24 3.32
N TYR A 534 13.58 -6.08 4.46
CA TYR A 534 15.02 -6.28 4.58
C TYR A 534 15.35 -6.98 5.89
N GLN A 535 16.03 -8.13 5.83
CA GLN A 535 16.31 -8.98 7.00
C GLN A 535 15.06 -9.30 7.84
N GLY A 536 13.93 -9.59 7.17
CA GLY A 536 12.65 -9.92 7.83
C GLY A 536 11.95 -8.75 8.51
N LYS A 537 12.39 -7.50 8.25
CA LYS A 537 11.75 -6.28 8.79
C LYS A 537 11.40 -5.32 7.67
N PRO A 538 10.25 -4.65 7.74
CA PRO A 538 9.89 -3.62 6.77
C PRO A 538 10.62 -2.31 7.08
N TYR A 539 11.12 -1.69 6.02
CA TYR A 539 11.70 -0.34 6.01
C TYR A 539 10.94 0.52 5.01
N ILE A 540 10.82 1.80 5.32
CA ILE A 540 10.14 2.77 4.48
C ILE A 540 11.06 3.94 4.14
N ARG A 541 10.92 4.44 2.91
CA ARG A 541 11.47 5.70 2.46
C ARG A 541 10.34 6.57 1.89
N LEU A 542 10.17 7.76 2.45
CA LEU A 542 9.16 8.73 2.03
C LEU A 542 9.81 9.90 1.31
N ASN A 543 9.22 10.35 0.20
CA ASN A 543 9.62 11.55 -0.55
C ASN A 543 11.12 11.60 -0.89
N GLY A 544 11.75 10.46 -1.13
CA GLY A 544 13.19 10.37 -1.43
C GLY A 544 14.12 10.67 -0.24
N GLY A 545 13.58 10.77 0.99
CA GLY A 545 14.34 10.97 2.22
C GLY A 545 15.13 9.73 2.67
N ASP A 546 15.48 9.69 3.95
CA ASP A 546 16.19 8.56 4.55
C ASP A 546 15.27 7.37 4.79
N TRP A 547 15.86 6.16 4.79
CA TRP A 547 15.19 4.94 5.19
C TRP A 547 14.99 4.90 6.69
N VAL A 548 13.77 4.60 7.12
CA VAL A 548 13.44 4.37 8.52
C VAL A 548 12.73 3.02 8.69
N PRO A 549 12.88 2.34 9.84
CA PRO A 549 12.09 1.15 10.13
C PRO A 549 10.60 1.48 10.05
N TYR A 550 9.82 0.62 9.39
CA TYR A 550 8.36 0.73 9.39
C TYR A 550 7.83 0.34 10.77
N PRO A 551 7.09 1.21 11.50
CA PRO A 551 6.58 0.88 12.81
C PRO A 551 5.46 -0.16 12.70
N GLN A 552 5.68 -1.32 13.32
CA GLN A 552 4.71 -2.41 13.42
C GLN A 552 3.80 -2.27 14.65
#